data_0a46f4ebb115e88f43df4e9bf7795a44
#
_entry.id   0a46f4ebb115e88f43df4e9bf7795a44
#
_cell.length_a   1.000
_cell.length_b   1.000
_cell.length_c   1.000
_cell.angle_alpha   90.00
_cell.angle_beta   90.00
_cell.angle_gamma   90.00
#
_symmetry.space_group_name_H-M   'P 1'
#
loop_
_entity.id
_entity.type
_entity.pdbx_description
1 polymer ?
#
loop_
_entity_poly.entity_id
_entity_poly.type
_entity_poly.pdbx_seq_one_letter_code
_entity_poly.pdbx_strand_id
1 'polypeptide(L)'
;MRDFAAIDFETANNERTSVCSVGVVIVKDGEIVDTFYSLIQPEPNYYNYWCSQVHGLTREDTEEAPVFPEVWAQIEPLIEGLPLVAHNKAFDESCLKAVFRCYQMDYPDYQFYCTCVASRKAFPQLPNHQLHTVSEYCGYHLANHHHALADAEACAWIAREIL
;
A
#
# COMPACT_ATOMS: atom_id res chain seq x y z
N MET A 1 -5.39 15.61 -6.44
CA MET A 1 -6.37 15.05 -5.49
C MET A 1 -6.05 15.54 -4.08
N ARG A 2 -7.07 15.97 -3.37
CA ARG A 2 -6.87 16.61 -2.06
C ARG A 2 -7.24 15.74 -0.87
N ASP A 3 -8.21 14.84 -1.04
CA ASP A 3 -8.68 13.96 0.01
C ASP A 3 -8.58 12.51 -0.48
N PHE A 4 -7.73 11.72 0.16
CA PHE A 4 -7.53 10.32 -0.23
C PHE A 4 -6.76 9.57 0.86
N ALA A 5 -6.72 8.25 0.73
CA ALA A 5 -5.86 7.39 1.54
C ALA A 5 -4.89 6.66 0.61
N ALA A 6 -3.59 6.88 0.80
CA ALA A 6 -2.57 6.10 0.11
C ALA A 6 -2.37 4.81 0.88
N ILE A 7 -2.27 3.68 0.16
CA ILE A 7 -2.16 2.36 0.76
C ILE A 7 -1.08 1.56 0.05
N ASP A 8 -0.35 0.76 0.82
CA ASP A 8 0.66 -0.14 0.29
C ASP A 8 0.68 -1.43 1.10
N PHE A 9 0.71 -2.58 0.41
CA PHE A 9 0.81 -3.90 1.02
C PHE A 9 2.13 -4.55 0.64
N GLU A 10 2.67 -5.34 1.57
CA GLU A 10 3.73 -6.31 1.27
C GLU A 10 3.15 -7.72 1.45
N THR A 11 3.60 -8.66 0.61
CA THR A 11 3.12 -10.05 0.66
C THR A 11 4.24 -11.00 1.06
N ALA A 12 3.88 -12.06 1.78
CA ALA A 12 4.84 -13.07 2.25
C ALA A 12 5.25 -14.03 1.12
N ASN A 13 4.35 -14.31 0.19
CA ASN A 13 4.56 -15.25 -0.90
C ASN A 13 3.78 -14.81 -2.14
N ASN A 14 3.69 -15.66 -3.15
CA ASN A 14 3.06 -15.31 -4.42
C ASN A 14 1.52 -15.30 -4.37
N GLU A 15 0.93 -15.75 -3.26
CA GLU A 15 -0.52 -15.66 -3.08
C GLU A 15 -0.89 -14.23 -2.70
N ARG A 16 -1.87 -13.66 -3.39
CA ARG A 16 -2.32 -12.28 -3.12
C ARG A 16 -2.94 -12.13 -1.73
N THR A 17 -3.43 -13.23 -1.16
CA THR A 17 -3.99 -13.25 0.20
C THR A 17 -2.93 -13.10 1.29
N SER A 18 -1.65 -13.31 0.96
CA SER A 18 -0.57 -13.40 1.94
C SER A 18 -0.01 -12.04 2.36
N VAL A 19 -0.86 -11.03 2.48
CA VAL A 19 -0.42 -9.71 2.96
C VAL A 19 0.20 -9.85 4.35
N CYS A 20 1.41 -9.31 4.52
CA CYS A 20 2.17 -9.42 5.77
C CYS A 20 2.49 -8.08 6.41
N SER A 21 2.24 -6.99 5.72
CA SER A 21 2.26 -5.64 6.29
C SER A 21 1.43 -4.71 5.45
N VAL A 22 0.97 -3.63 6.08
CA VAL A 22 0.21 -2.58 5.40
C VAL A 22 0.59 -1.22 5.96
N GLY A 23 0.74 -0.24 5.05
CA GLY A 23 0.90 1.16 5.40
C GLY A 23 -0.24 1.97 4.81
N VAL A 24 -0.76 2.91 5.57
CA VAL A 24 -1.84 3.81 5.14
C VAL A 24 -1.48 5.23 5.53
N VAL A 25 -1.65 6.15 4.59
CA VAL A 25 -1.41 7.58 4.82
C VAL A 25 -2.66 8.33 4.42
N ILE A 26 -3.25 9.05 5.37
CA ILE A 26 -4.48 9.80 5.17
C ILE A 26 -4.14 11.24 4.79
N VAL A 27 -4.65 11.69 3.66
CA VAL A 27 -4.47 13.07 3.19
C VAL A 27 -5.84 13.73 3.13
N LYS A 28 -5.95 14.88 3.77
CA LYS A 28 -7.15 15.71 3.72
C LYS A 28 -6.73 17.16 3.46
N ASP A 29 -7.42 17.80 2.55
CA ASP A 29 -7.13 19.17 2.16
C ASP A 29 -5.69 19.35 1.68
N GLY A 30 -5.15 18.31 1.05
CA GLY A 30 -3.78 18.31 0.53
C GLY A 30 -2.70 18.10 1.59
N GLU A 31 -3.06 17.83 2.84
CA GLU A 31 -2.12 17.64 3.94
C GLU A 31 -2.22 16.24 4.53
N ILE A 32 -1.08 15.67 4.91
CA ILE A 32 -1.06 14.39 5.63
C ILE A 32 -1.56 14.64 7.05
N VAL A 33 -2.68 14.01 7.41
CA VAL A 33 -3.32 14.19 8.72
C VAL A 33 -3.21 12.97 9.63
N ASP A 34 -2.94 11.79 9.09
CA ASP A 34 -2.83 10.58 9.88
C ASP A 34 -2.04 9.51 9.11
N THR A 35 -1.44 8.58 9.84
CA THR A 35 -0.74 7.43 9.28
C THR A 35 -1.08 6.19 10.09
N PHE A 36 -0.99 5.03 9.44
CA PHE A 36 -1.21 3.74 10.10
C PHE A 36 -0.25 2.72 9.52
N TYR A 37 0.35 1.91 10.38
CA TYR A 37 1.19 0.79 9.95
C TYR A 37 0.93 -0.41 10.83
N SER A 38 0.85 -1.60 10.23
CA SER A 38 0.78 -2.84 10.99
C SER A 38 1.41 -3.99 10.23
N LEU A 39 2.08 -4.85 10.98
CA LEU A 39 2.38 -6.21 10.52
C LEU A 39 1.08 -6.99 10.52
N ILE A 40 1.00 -8.00 9.65
CA ILE A 40 -0.17 -8.87 9.49
C ILE A 40 0.31 -10.31 9.45
N GLN A 41 -0.34 -11.19 10.21
CA GLN A 41 -0.08 -12.61 10.04
C GLN A 41 -0.64 -13.05 8.68
N PRO A 42 0.20 -13.49 7.74
CA PRO A 42 -0.26 -13.78 6.38
C PRO A 42 -1.04 -15.09 6.29
N GLU A 43 -1.88 -15.20 5.25
CA GLU A 43 -2.62 -16.42 4.94
C GLU A 43 -2.43 -16.72 3.45
N PRO A 44 -1.76 -17.82 3.07
CA PRO A 44 -1.11 -18.81 3.93
C PRO A 44 0.16 -18.30 4.59
N ASN A 45 0.47 -18.79 5.78
CA ASN A 45 1.57 -18.28 6.61
C ASN A 45 2.90 -18.98 6.28
N TYR A 46 3.40 -18.76 5.06
CA TYR A 46 4.76 -19.12 4.69
C TYR A 46 5.37 -17.98 3.88
N TYR A 47 6.69 -17.86 3.93
CA TYR A 47 7.41 -16.83 3.19
C TYR A 47 8.24 -17.47 2.09
N ASN A 48 8.22 -16.85 0.90
CA ASN A 48 9.16 -17.26 -0.12
C ASN A 48 10.40 -16.34 -0.09
N TYR A 49 11.49 -16.85 -0.65
CA TYR A 49 12.78 -16.15 -0.63
C TYR A 49 12.68 -14.77 -1.28
N TRP A 50 12.04 -14.68 -2.44
CA TRP A 50 12.01 -13.44 -3.21
C TRP A 50 11.23 -12.34 -2.50
N CYS A 51 10.11 -12.66 -1.91
CA CYS A 51 9.32 -11.67 -1.18
C CYS A 51 10.10 -11.17 0.04
N SER A 52 10.73 -12.07 0.79
CA SER A 52 11.55 -11.67 1.94
C SER A 52 12.75 -10.82 1.54
N GLN A 53 13.34 -11.08 0.37
CA GLN A 53 14.44 -10.24 -0.14
C GLN A 53 13.95 -8.82 -0.43
N VAL A 54 12.72 -8.66 -0.89
CA VAL A 54 12.16 -7.35 -1.23
C VAL A 54 11.90 -6.51 0.01
N HIS A 55 11.17 -7.05 0.99
CA HIS A 55 10.73 -6.25 2.15
C HIS A 55 11.45 -6.56 3.46
N GLY A 56 12.26 -7.61 3.49
CA GLY A 56 13.06 -7.95 4.67
C GLY A 56 12.30 -8.63 5.80
N LEU A 57 10.99 -8.88 5.64
CA LEU A 57 10.20 -9.55 6.66
C LEU A 57 10.30 -11.07 6.53
N THR A 58 10.22 -11.75 7.67
CA THR A 58 10.28 -13.20 7.76
C THR A 58 9.07 -13.71 8.55
N ARG A 59 8.89 -15.03 8.56
CA ARG A 59 7.81 -15.65 9.33
C ARG A 59 7.87 -15.28 10.81
N GLU A 60 9.07 -15.17 11.37
CA GLU A 60 9.25 -14.80 12.78
C GLU A 60 8.69 -13.42 13.09
N ASP A 61 8.79 -12.48 12.14
CA ASP A 61 8.31 -11.13 12.34
C ASP A 61 6.79 -11.05 12.46
N THR A 62 6.07 -11.96 11.82
CA THR A 62 4.61 -11.87 11.69
C THR A 62 3.86 -13.05 12.29
N GLU A 63 4.54 -14.03 12.88
CA GLU A 63 3.83 -15.22 13.38
C GLU A 63 2.89 -14.90 14.55
N GLU A 64 3.15 -13.82 15.30
CA GLU A 64 2.28 -13.37 16.39
C GLU A 64 1.55 -12.08 16.05
N ALA A 65 1.65 -11.62 14.79
CA ALA A 65 0.95 -10.42 14.35
C ALA A 65 -0.56 -10.69 14.22
N PRO A 66 -1.37 -9.63 14.30
CA PRO A 66 -2.81 -9.80 14.10
C PRO A 66 -3.13 -10.25 12.68
N VAL A 67 -4.23 -10.98 12.53
CA VAL A 67 -4.72 -11.39 11.20
C VAL A 67 -5.39 -10.22 10.49
N PHE A 68 -5.55 -10.33 9.18
CA PHE A 68 -6.06 -9.22 8.38
C PHE A 68 -7.38 -8.61 8.88
N PRO A 69 -8.40 -9.39 9.25
CA PRO A 69 -9.66 -8.77 9.72
C PRO A 69 -9.48 -7.86 10.93
N GLU A 70 -8.58 -8.21 11.84
CA GLU A 70 -8.31 -7.37 13.03
C GLU A 70 -7.61 -6.08 12.63
N VAL A 71 -6.69 -6.15 11.69
CA VAL A 71 -5.97 -4.97 11.18
C VAL A 71 -6.93 -4.07 10.40
N TRP A 72 -7.75 -4.66 9.54
CA TRP A 72 -8.66 -3.87 8.70
C TRP A 72 -9.74 -3.16 9.52
N ALA A 73 -10.16 -3.74 10.63
CA ALA A 73 -11.09 -3.08 11.54
C ALA A 73 -10.54 -1.75 12.07
N GLN A 74 -9.22 -1.61 12.16
CA GLN A 74 -8.58 -0.36 12.58
C GLN A 74 -8.40 0.62 11.43
N ILE A 75 -8.26 0.12 10.21
CA ILE A 75 -8.07 0.97 9.02
C ILE A 75 -9.41 1.53 8.52
N GLU A 76 -10.44 0.72 8.54
CA GLU A 76 -11.74 1.05 7.95
C GLU A 76 -12.28 2.43 8.38
N PRO A 77 -12.31 2.77 9.69
CA PRO A 77 -12.81 4.09 10.07
C PRO A 77 -11.92 5.24 9.61
N LEU A 78 -10.62 5.00 9.38
CA LEU A 78 -9.70 6.04 8.91
C LEU A 78 -9.93 6.39 7.45
N ILE A 79 -10.34 5.41 6.63
CA ILE A 79 -10.47 5.59 5.18
C ILE A 79 -11.92 5.81 4.74
N GLU A 80 -12.86 5.88 5.67
CA GLU A 80 -14.27 6.00 5.33
C GLU A 80 -14.54 7.21 4.45
N GLY A 81 -15.19 6.94 3.30
CA GLY A 81 -15.54 8.00 2.35
C GLY A 81 -14.39 8.49 1.48
N LEU A 82 -13.18 7.94 1.63
CA LEU A 82 -12.03 8.37 0.86
C LEU A 82 -11.72 7.40 -0.28
N PRO A 83 -11.29 7.90 -1.44
CA PRO A 83 -10.71 7.02 -2.46
C PRO A 83 -9.35 6.50 -1.99
N LEU A 84 -8.97 5.33 -2.48
CA LEU A 84 -7.68 4.74 -2.20
C LEU A 84 -6.72 5.01 -3.36
N VAL A 85 -5.47 5.24 -3.05
CA VAL A 85 -4.43 5.50 -4.04
C VAL A 85 -3.27 4.55 -3.76
N ALA A 86 -2.74 3.94 -4.82
CA ALA A 86 -1.58 3.07 -4.70
C ALA A 86 -0.66 3.27 -5.90
N HIS A 87 0.61 2.99 -5.72
CA HIS A 87 1.57 3.01 -6.82
C HIS A 87 1.62 1.61 -7.42
N ASN A 88 1.11 1.46 -8.65
CA ASN A 88 0.79 0.18 -9.26
C ASN A 88 -0.42 -0.48 -8.56
N LYS A 89 -1.53 0.23 -8.60
CA LYS A 89 -2.75 -0.16 -7.87
C LYS A 89 -3.27 -1.55 -8.18
N ALA A 90 -2.95 -2.08 -9.37
CA ALA A 90 -3.41 -3.41 -9.75
C ALA A 90 -2.95 -4.48 -8.75
N PHE A 91 -1.75 -4.31 -8.19
CA PHE A 91 -1.23 -5.21 -7.16
C PHE A 91 -2.02 -5.06 -5.85
N ASP A 92 -2.07 -3.84 -5.31
CA ASP A 92 -2.68 -3.61 -4.00
C ASP A 92 -4.19 -3.86 -4.02
N GLU A 93 -4.86 -3.46 -5.09
CA GLU A 93 -6.28 -3.73 -5.26
C GLU A 93 -6.55 -5.23 -5.33
N SER A 94 -5.73 -5.98 -6.05
CA SER A 94 -5.89 -7.44 -6.16
C SER A 94 -5.64 -8.13 -4.82
N CYS A 95 -4.67 -7.66 -4.05
CA CYS A 95 -4.42 -8.16 -2.69
C CYS A 95 -5.62 -7.92 -1.78
N LEU A 96 -6.15 -6.70 -1.80
CA LEU A 96 -7.28 -6.33 -0.94
C LEU A 96 -8.52 -7.16 -1.27
N LYS A 97 -8.84 -7.30 -2.55
CA LYS A 97 -9.97 -8.13 -2.98
C LYS A 97 -9.77 -9.59 -2.60
N ALA A 98 -8.57 -10.13 -2.80
CA ALA A 98 -8.27 -11.53 -2.51
C ALA A 98 -8.38 -11.83 -1.01
N VAL A 99 -7.84 -10.96 -0.16
CA VAL A 99 -7.85 -11.19 1.29
C VAL A 99 -9.26 -11.00 1.86
N PHE A 100 -10.05 -10.08 1.34
CA PHE A 100 -11.45 -9.96 1.72
C PHE A 100 -12.21 -11.26 1.41
N ARG A 101 -11.99 -11.83 0.23
CA ARG A 101 -12.61 -13.10 -0.16
C ARG A 101 -12.13 -14.25 0.72
N CYS A 102 -10.85 -14.28 1.03
CA CYS A 102 -10.24 -15.31 1.87
C CYS A 102 -10.92 -15.38 3.25
N TYR A 103 -11.21 -14.23 3.83
CA TYR A 103 -11.83 -14.13 5.16
C TYR A 103 -13.34 -13.96 5.10
N GLN A 104 -13.95 -14.13 3.91
CA GLN A 104 -15.40 -14.04 3.72
C GLN A 104 -15.99 -12.71 4.20
N MET A 105 -15.26 -11.63 3.90
CA MET A 105 -15.68 -10.27 4.23
C MET A 105 -16.32 -9.61 3.01
N ASP A 106 -17.35 -8.78 3.24
CA ASP A 106 -18.00 -8.03 2.17
C ASP A 106 -17.09 -6.89 1.69
N TYR A 107 -16.78 -6.88 0.39
CA TYR A 107 -15.91 -5.86 -0.18
C TYR A 107 -16.73 -4.62 -0.58
N PRO A 108 -16.43 -3.44 -0.04
CA PRO A 108 -17.23 -2.23 -0.28
C PRO A 108 -17.03 -1.54 -1.63
N ASP A 109 -16.38 -2.18 -2.59
CA ASP A 109 -16.07 -1.61 -3.90
C ASP A 109 -15.25 -0.31 -3.80
N TYR A 110 -14.16 -0.37 -3.05
CA TYR A 110 -13.27 0.78 -2.90
C TYR A 110 -12.82 1.29 -4.27
N GLN A 111 -12.82 2.63 -4.42
CA GLN A 111 -12.31 3.26 -5.63
C GLN A 111 -10.79 3.43 -5.54
N PHE A 112 -10.07 2.86 -6.49
CA PHE A 112 -8.61 2.93 -6.54
C PHE A 112 -8.14 3.82 -7.67
N TYR A 113 -7.13 4.64 -7.38
CA TYR A 113 -6.39 5.44 -8.34
C TYR A 113 -4.93 5.03 -8.32
N CYS A 114 -4.24 5.16 -9.46
CA CYS A 114 -2.87 4.66 -9.61
C CYS A 114 -1.89 5.79 -9.92
N THR A 115 -0.96 6.04 -9.00
CA THR A 115 0.09 7.04 -9.22
C THR A 115 1.10 6.60 -10.27
N CYS A 116 1.32 5.30 -10.44
CA CYS A 116 2.24 4.79 -11.45
C CYS A 116 1.72 5.10 -12.86
N VAL A 117 0.45 4.81 -13.13
CA VAL A 117 -0.18 5.11 -14.43
C VAL A 117 -0.22 6.62 -14.65
N ALA A 118 -0.59 7.39 -13.63
CA ALA A 118 -0.64 8.84 -13.74
C ALA A 118 0.73 9.44 -14.01
N SER A 119 1.80 8.89 -13.41
CA SER A 119 3.15 9.39 -13.60
C SER A 119 3.67 9.19 -15.03
N ARG A 120 3.21 8.14 -15.71
CA ARG A 120 3.58 7.93 -17.11
C ARG A 120 3.06 9.03 -18.02
N LYS A 121 1.92 9.59 -17.69
CA LYS A 121 1.35 10.72 -18.44
C LYS A 121 1.97 12.05 -18.02
N ALA A 122 2.16 12.25 -16.72
CA ALA A 122 2.67 13.52 -16.20
C ALA A 122 4.16 13.71 -16.49
N PHE A 123 4.94 12.64 -16.40
CA PHE A 123 6.40 12.68 -16.51
C PHE A 123 6.95 11.63 -17.49
N PRO A 124 6.59 11.74 -18.79
CA PRO A 124 7.00 10.73 -19.77
C PRO A 124 8.51 10.68 -19.98
N GLN A 125 9.24 11.71 -19.56
CA GLN A 125 10.69 11.80 -19.72
C GLN A 125 11.50 10.99 -18.71
N LEU A 126 10.84 10.48 -17.64
CA LEU A 126 11.57 9.72 -16.62
C LEU A 126 12.04 8.37 -17.16
N PRO A 127 13.23 7.88 -16.73
CA PRO A 127 13.78 6.60 -17.21
C PRO A 127 12.91 5.39 -16.85
N ASN A 128 12.17 5.49 -15.75
CA ASN A 128 11.17 4.50 -15.33
C ASN A 128 10.16 5.18 -14.43
N HIS A 129 9.11 4.46 -14.06
CA HIS A 129 8.05 5.00 -13.21
C HIS A 129 7.91 4.18 -11.92
N GLN A 130 9.03 3.64 -11.44
CA GLN A 130 9.09 3.00 -10.15
C GLN A 130 8.86 4.03 -9.05
N LEU A 131 8.36 3.57 -7.91
CA LEU A 131 7.97 4.45 -6.81
C LEU A 131 9.09 5.40 -6.40
N HIS A 132 10.31 4.88 -6.17
CA HIS A 132 11.43 5.71 -5.73
C HIS A 132 11.85 6.75 -6.78
N THR A 133 11.77 6.41 -8.06
CA THR A 133 12.11 7.33 -9.14
C THR A 133 11.13 8.49 -9.20
N VAL A 134 9.83 8.18 -9.18
CA VAL A 134 8.78 9.20 -9.29
C VAL A 134 8.72 10.05 -8.03
N SER A 135 8.81 9.43 -6.86
CA SER A 135 8.73 10.19 -5.60
C SER A 135 9.90 11.17 -5.45
N GLU A 136 11.10 10.76 -5.86
CA GLU A 136 12.26 11.65 -5.83
C GLU A 136 12.10 12.82 -6.78
N TYR A 137 11.56 12.57 -7.97
CA TYR A 137 11.25 13.65 -8.91
C TYR A 137 10.23 14.64 -8.34
N CYS A 138 9.30 14.16 -7.52
CA CYS A 138 8.31 15.00 -6.84
C CYS A 138 8.83 15.62 -5.54
N GLY A 139 10.11 15.45 -5.22
CA GLY A 139 10.73 16.07 -4.06
C GLY A 139 10.69 15.25 -2.77
N TYR A 140 10.33 13.98 -2.84
CA TYR A 140 10.29 13.08 -1.69
C TYR A 140 11.38 12.01 -1.82
N HIS A 141 12.36 12.03 -0.93
CA HIS A 141 13.42 11.02 -0.90
C HIS A 141 12.96 9.78 -0.15
N LEU A 142 12.80 8.66 -0.88
CA LEU A 142 12.35 7.40 -0.30
C LEU A 142 13.57 6.61 0.23
N ALA A 143 13.84 6.79 1.53
CA ALA A 143 15.01 6.17 2.17
C ALA A 143 14.77 4.71 2.55
N ASN A 144 13.51 4.33 2.83
CA ASN A 144 13.13 3.03 3.37
C ASN A 144 12.24 2.26 2.40
N HIS A 145 12.73 2.14 1.16
CA HIS A 145 11.98 1.49 0.09
C HIS A 145 11.59 0.05 0.47
N HIS A 146 10.36 -0.35 0.11
CA HIS A 146 9.72 -1.63 0.46
C HIS A 146 9.32 -1.77 1.92
N HIS A 147 9.37 -0.69 2.70
CA HIS A 147 8.65 -0.61 3.96
C HIS A 147 7.26 -0.04 3.67
N ALA A 148 6.20 -0.75 4.04
CA ALA A 148 4.85 -0.42 3.58
C ALA A 148 4.42 1.01 3.91
N LEU A 149 4.73 1.51 5.11
CA LEU A 149 4.37 2.89 5.46
C LEU A 149 5.19 3.91 4.68
N ALA A 150 6.49 3.69 4.52
CA ALA A 150 7.34 4.58 3.74
C ALA A 150 6.89 4.64 2.28
N ASP A 151 6.53 3.49 1.72
CA ASP A 151 6.05 3.41 0.34
C ASP A 151 4.68 4.10 0.18
N ALA A 152 3.78 3.94 1.16
CA ALA A 152 2.50 4.63 1.16
C ALA A 152 2.68 6.16 1.27
N GLU A 153 3.64 6.62 2.07
CA GLU A 153 3.94 8.04 2.20
C GLU A 153 4.49 8.62 0.89
N ALA A 154 5.42 7.90 0.25
CA ALA A 154 5.94 8.31 -1.06
C ALA A 154 4.81 8.40 -2.09
N CYS A 155 3.91 7.40 -2.09
CA CYS A 155 2.74 7.41 -2.96
C CYS A 155 1.85 8.63 -2.70
N ALA A 156 1.64 8.98 -1.44
CA ALA A 156 0.83 10.15 -1.06
C ALA A 156 1.44 11.44 -1.61
N TRP A 157 2.76 11.58 -1.54
CA TRP A 157 3.45 12.74 -2.09
C TRP A 157 3.26 12.86 -3.60
N ILE A 158 3.37 11.74 -4.31
CA ILE A 158 3.14 11.72 -5.76
C ILE A 158 1.68 12.10 -6.05
N ALA A 159 0.73 11.50 -5.36
CA ALA A 159 -0.69 11.73 -5.58
C ALA A 159 -1.08 13.19 -5.38
N ARG A 160 -0.49 13.86 -4.40
CA ARG A 160 -0.71 15.29 -4.16
C ARG A 160 -0.29 16.15 -5.37
N GLU A 161 0.70 15.70 -6.11
CA GLU A 161 1.24 16.46 -7.26
C GLU A 161 0.47 16.19 -8.55
N ILE A 162 0.07 14.94 -8.81
CA ILE A 162 -0.39 14.57 -10.14
C ILE A 162 -1.80 13.96 -10.22
N LEU A 163 -2.48 13.77 -9.10
CA LEU A 163 -3.85 13.25 -9.10
C LEU A 163 -4.89 14.26 -8.63
#